data_eef4d479945541d49e1060346354fa75
#
_entry.id   eef4d479945541d49e1060346354fa75
#
_cell.length_a   1.000
_cell.length_b   1.000
_cell.length_c   1.000
_cell.angle_alpha   90.00
_cell.angle_beta   90.00
_cell.angle_gamma   90.00
#
_symmetry.space_group_name_H-M   'P 1'
#
loop_
_entity.id
_entity.type
_entity.pdbx_description
1 polymer ?
#
loop_
_entity_poly.entity_id
_entity_poly.type
_entity_poly.pdbx_seq_one_letter_code
_entity_poly.pdbx_strand_id
1 'polypeptide(L)'
;MQNQVPVSQNRPVTGRFAPSPSGRLHLGNLACSLLAWLSAKSQGGRIVLRIEDLDAERCPRVYADLLEQDLAWLGLTWDEGGSTGGAHAPYYQSECGDIYAESYRKLEQRGLVYPCFCSRSQLHAASAPHTSDGNVIYPGTCRGLTPEEIEEKRKKKAPAYRLMVPDEAITFTDGCMGTHTENLLRDCGDFYLRRADGVFAYQLAVVVDDARMGVTEVVRGADLLSSTARQLYLYRLLGLQPPRFAHCPLLLAADGRRLSKRDGDQSLENLRAKYTAPEIIGKLAFAYGLQPEPAPRTPESLVPDFAWAKVPKQDICLPEGLF
;
A
#
# COMPACT_ATOMS: atom_id res chain seq x y z
N MET A 1 -24.06 15.53 -6.78
CA MET A 1 -24.35 14.19 -6.21
C MET A 1 -23.01 13.65 -5.75
N GLN A 2 -22.84 13.40 -4.45
CA GLN A 2 -21.59 12.85 -3.91
C GLN A 2 -21.49 11.39 -4.35
N ASN A 3 -20.51 11.10 -5.18
CA ASN A 3 -20.21 9.72 -5.63
C ASN A 3 -19.55 8.94 -4.49
N GLN A 4 -20.35 8.44 -3.55
CA GLN A 4 -19.89 7.40 -2.63
C GLN A 4 -19.80 6.09 -3.41
N VAL A 5 -18.62 5.52 -3.46
CA VAL A 5 -18.43 4.17 -4.02
C VAL A 5 -18.99 3.18 -3.00
N PRO A 6 -20.05 2.41 -3.34
CA PRO A 6 -20.66 1.47 -2.39
C PRO A 6 -19.69 0.32 -2.11
N VAL A 7 -19.23 0.22 -0.87
CA VAL A 7 -18.47 -0.94 -0.38
C VAL A 7 -19.46 -1.99 0.09
N SER A 8 -19.41 -3.20 -0.47
CA SER A 8 -20.27 -4.32 -0.09
C SER A 8 -20.01 -4.74 1.36
N GLN A 9 -21.03 -4.62 2.23
CA GLN A 9 -20.92 -4.90 3.67
C GLN A 9 -21.05 -6.39 4.05
N ASN A 10 -21.38 -7.29 3.11
CA ASN A 10 -21.75 -8.69 3.42
C ASN A 10 -20.76 -9.75 2.93
N ARG A 11 -19.54 -9.39 2.58
CA ARG A 11 -18.51 -10.37 2.18
C ARG A 11 -17.66 -10.78 3.39
N PRO A 12 -17.26 -12.07 3.51
CA PRO A 12 -16.29 -12.48 4.50
C PRO A 12 -15.02 -11.63 4.43
N VAL A 13 -14.44 -11.28 5.57
CA VAL A 13 -13.27 -10.44 5.60
C VAL A 13 -12.06 -11.21 5.05
N THR A 14 -11.45 -10.65 4.03
CA THR A 14 -10.16 -11.06 3.49
C THR A 14 -9.22 -9.87 3.55
N GLY A 15 -8.35 -9.85 4.56
CA GLY A 15 -7.25 -8.91 4.68
C GLY A 15 -6.03 -9.38 3.87
N ARG A 16 -4.99 -8.57 3.85
CA ARG A 16 -3.74 -8.98 3.20
C ARG A 16 -2.50 -8.44 3.92
N PHE A 17 -1.42 -9.22 3.85
CA PHE A 17 -0.06 -8.73 3.93
C PHE A 17 0.44 -8.45 2.51
N ALA A 18 0.97 -7.26 2.28
CA ALA A 18 1.43 -6.85 0.95
C ALA A 18 2.79 -6.11 1.06
N PRO A 19 3.81 -6.77 1.60
CA PRO A 19 5.10 -6.15 1.78
C PRO A 19 5.94 -6.17 0.51
N SER A 20 6.75 -5.11 0.31
CA SER A 20 7.83 -5.10 -0.68
C SER A 20 9.12 -5.62 -0.05
N PRO A 21 9.67 -6.76 -0.51
CA PRO A 21 10.84 -7.41 0.09
C PRO A 21 12.14 -6.72 -0.31
N SER A 22 12.29 -5.44 0.03
CA SER A 22 13.48 -4.63 -0.28
C SER A 22 14.54 -4.63 0.83
N GLY A 23 14.45 -5.57 1.77
CA GLY A 23 15.30 -5.74 2.94
C GLY A 23 14.51 -6.37 4.10
N ARG A 24 15.13 -6.46 5.28
CA ARG A 24 14.46 -6.97 6.50
C ARG A 24 13.30 -6.06 6.89
N LEU A 25 12.28 -6.67 7.52
CA LEU A 25 11.15 -5.92 8.08
C LEU A 25 11.65 -4.97 9.18
N HIS A 26 11.14 -3.77 9.18
CA HIS A 26 11.36 -2.79 10.25
C HIS A 26 10.08 -2.60 11.08
N LEU A 27 10.21 -1.96 12.22
CA LEU A 27 9.15 -1.81 13.21
C LEU A 27 7.82 -1.29 12.63
N GLY A 28 7.86 -0.33 11.70
CA GLY A 28 6.65 0.18 11.04
C GLY A 28 5.93 -0.85 10.18
N ASN A 29 6.69 -1.73 9.47
CA ASN A 29 6.08 -2.84 8.72
C ASN A 29 5.44 -3.86 9.66
N LEU A 30 6.12 -4.18 10.78
CA LEU A 30 5.60 -5.12 11.77
C LEU A 30 4.31 -4.63 12.39
N ALA A 31 4.27 -3.34 12.76
CA ALA A 31 3.09 -2.71 13.32
C ALA A 31 1.91 -2.74 12.35
N CYS A 32 2.14 -2.37 11.09
CA CYS A 32 1.13 -2.42 10.05
C CYS A 32 0.61 -3.85 9.82
N SER A 33 1.51 -4.85 9.81
CA SER A 33 1.13 -6.26 9.68
C SER A 33 0.33 -6.75 10.88
N LEU A 34 0.71 -6.36 12.10
CA LEU A 34 -0.06 -6.69 13.32
C LEU A 34 -1.48 -6.14 13.24
N LEU A 35 -1.65 -4.85 12.91
CA LEU A 35 -2.97 -4.23 12.80
C LEU A 35 -3.81 -4.84 11.68
N ALA A 36 -3.21 -5.17 10.54
CA ALA A 36 -3.89 -5.85 9.43
C ALA A 36 -4.39 -7.24 9.86
N TRP A 37 -3.56 -7.99 10.58
CA TRP A 37 -3.90 -9.31 11.09
C TRP A 37 -5.01 -9.24 12.13
N LEU A 38 -4.89 -8.33 13.10
CA LEU A 38 -5.89 -8.15 14.16
C LEU A 38 -7.23 -7.71 13.58
N SER A 39 -7.23 -6.77 12.62
CA SER A 39 -8.46 -6.32 11.97
C SER A 39 -9.19 -7.46 11.27
N ALA A 40 -8.48 -8.29 10.51
CA ALA A 40 -9.09 -9.41 9.82
C ALA A 40 -9.55 -10.50 10.81
N LYS A 41 -8.69 -10.94 11.74
CA LYS A 41 -8.98 -12.05 12.65
C LYS A 41 -10.05 -11.72 13.68
N SER A 42 -10.17 -10.46 14.14
CA SER A 42 -11.26 -10.04 15.04
C SER A 42 -12.64 -10.11 14.37
N GLN A 43 -12.69 -10.14 13.05
CA GLN A 43 -13.92 -10.30 12.26
C GLN A 43 -14.10 -11.75 11.75
N GLY A 44 -13.32 -12.73 12.26
CA GLY A 44 -13.34 -14.10 11.76
C GLY A 44 -12.82 -14.25 10.33
N GLY A 45 -12.04 -13.28 9.85
CA GLY A 45 -11.53 -13.21 8.50
C GLY A 45 -10.24 -13.99 8.26
N ARG A 46 -9.78 -13.96 7.03
CA ARG A 46 -8.55 -14.59 6.55
C ARG A 46 -7.54 -13.55 6.04
N ILE A 47 -6.28 -13.96 5.92
CA ILE A 47 -5.17 -13.14 5.43
C ILE A 47 -4.56 -13.79 4.18
N VAL A 48 -4.34 -13.00 3.14
CA VAL A 48 -3.57 -13.36 1.95
C VAL A 48 -2.19 -12.69 2.04
N LEU A 49 -1.11 -13.45 1.78
CA LEU A 49 0.23 -12.89 1.64
C LEU A 49 0.56 -12.68 0.16
N ARG A 50 0.72 -11.43 -0.23
CA ARG A 50 1.21 -11.03 -1.55
C ARG A 50 2.58 -10.39 -1.43
N ILE A 51 3.51 -10.77 -2.28
CA ILE A 51 4.85 -10.21 -2.35
C ILE A 51 4.89 -9.12 -3.42
N GLU A 52 5.14 -7.86 -3.01
CA GLU A 52 5.17 -6.71 -3.90
C GLU A 52 6.60 -6.44 -4.42
N ASP A 53 7.02 -7.25 -5.38
CA ASP A 53 8.35 -7.30 -5.98
C ASP A 53 8.38 -6.82 -7.45
N LEU A 54 7.57 -5.82 -7.80
CA LEU A 54 7.54 -5.21 -9.15
C LEU A 54 8.92 -4.73 -9.62
N ASP A 55 9.76 -4.28 -8.70
CA ASP A 55 11.15 -3.91 -8.95
C ASP A 55 12.05 -5.06 -8.46
N ALA A 56 12.26 -6.05 -9.33
CA ALA A 56 12.99 -7.27 -8.99
C ALA A 56 14.46 -7.02 -8.57
N GLU A 57 15.09 -5.96 -9.09
CA GLU A 57 16.46 -5.57 -8.71
C GLU A 57 16.53 -5.13 -7.23
N ARG A 58 15.49 -4.42 -6.76
CA ARG A 58 15.39 -3.91 -5.40
C ARG A 58 14.77 -4.91 -4.42
N CYS A 59 14.13 -5.96 -4.94
CA CYS A 59 13.36 -6.94 -4.20
C CYS A 59 13.85 -8.38 -4.47
N PRO A 60 15.10 -8.74 -4.12
CA PRO A 60 15.61 -10.09 -4.27
C PRO A 60 14.75 -11.12 -3.52
N ARG A 61 14.53 -12.28 -4.11
CA ARG A 61 13.70 -13.38 -3.58
C ARG A 61 14.03 -13.76 -2.14
N VAL A 62 15.32 -13.75 -1.77
CA VAL A 62 15.77 -14.05 -0.41
C VAL A 62 15.09 -13.20 0.68
N TYR A 63 14.76 -11.94 0.38
CA TYR A 63 14.07 -11.12 1.35
C TYR A 63 12.57 -11.47 1.47
N ALA A 64 11.97 -12.06 0.46
CA ALA A 64 10.61 -12.60 0.58
C ALA A 64 10.58 -13.80 1.52
N ASP A 65 11.55 -14.73 1.38
CA ASP A 65 11.67 -15.90 2.26
C ASP A 65 11.93 -15.50 3.72
N LEU A 66 12.80 -14.51 3.94
CA LEU A 66 13.07 -13.96 5.27
C LEU A 66 11.86 -13.27 5.87
N LEU A 67 11.08 -12.59 5.06
CA LEU A 67 9.84 -11.92 5.48
C LEU A 67 8.78 -12.93 5.94
N GLU A 68 8.59 -14.03 5.24
CA GLU A 68 7.69 -15.09 5.66
C GLU A 68 8.14 -15.70 7.01
N GLN A 69 9.45 -15.96 7.16
CA GLN A 69 10.01 -16.43 8.43
C GLN A 69 9.80 -15.41 9.57
N ASP A 70 9.94 -14.13 9.29
CA ASP A 70 9.76 -13.06 10.26
C ASP A 70 8.30 -12.94 10.72
N LEU A 71 7.35 -12.99 9.78
CA LEU A 71 5.91 -12.98 10.11
C LEU A 71 5.51 -14.23 10.92
N ALA A 72 5.95 -15.41 10.49
CA ALA A 72 5.67 -16.66 11.19
C ALA A 72 6.26 -16.67 12.61
N TRP A 73 7.49 -16.15 12.79
CA TRP A 73 8.11 -16.06 14.12
C TRP A 73 7.33 -15.14 15.08
N LEU A 74 6.70 -14.07 14.54
CA LEU A 74 5.84 -13.18 15.33
C LEU A 74 4.46 -13.75 15.62
N GLY A 75 4.09 -14.91 15.07
CA GLY A 75 2.75 -15.46 15.15
C GLY A 75 1.75 -14.83 14.16
N LEU A 76 2.22 -14.04 13.23
CA LEU A 76 1.38 -13.40 12.18
C LEU A 76 1.22 -14.37 11.01
N THR A 77 0.24 -15.24 11.11
CA THR A 77 -0.06 -16.28 10.11
C THR A 77 -0.88 -15.75 8.94
N TRP A 78 -0.81 -16.43 7.80
CA TRP A 78 -1.65 -16.17 6.63
C TRP A 78 -2.26 -17.48 6.12
N ASP A 79 -3.37 -17.36 5.43
CA ASP A 79 -4.19 -18.51 5.02
C ASP A 79 -3.94 -18.89 3.55
N GLU A 80 -3.35 -17.97 2.77
CA GLU A 80 -3.10 -18.12 1.33
C GLU A 80 -1.99 -17.17 0.88
N GLY A 81 -1.24 -17.55 -0.15
CA GLY A 81 -0.19 -16.72 -0.72
C GLY A 81 1.22 -17.03 -0.24
N GLY A 82 2.20 -16.28 -0.71
CA GLY A 82 3.62 -16.57 -0.47
C GLY A 82 3.98 -18.01 -0.83
N SER A 83 4.78 -18.67 0.03
CA SER A 83 5.16 -20.08 -0.13
C SER A 83 4.02 -21.08 0.15
N THR A 84 2.95 -20.65 0.83
CA THR A 84 1.75 -21.47 1.09
C THR A 84 0.98 -21.76 -0.19
N GLY A 85 1.04 -20.88 -1.19
CA GLY A 85 0.26 -20.99 -2.41
C GLY A 85 -1.24 -20.76 -2.17
N GLY A 86 -2.09 -21.28 -3.06
CA GLY A 86 -3.54 -21.19 -2.94
C GLY A 86 -4.24 -20.96 -4.29
N ALA A 87 -5.52 -20.54 -4.24
CA ALA A 87 -6.39 -20.46 -5.40
C ALA A 87 -6.14 -19.26 -6.33
N HIS A 88 -5.46 -18.21 -5.85
CA HIS A 88 -5.28 -16.94 -6.56
C HIS A 88 -3.83 -16.70 -7.02
N ALA A 89 -3.05 -17.76 -7.24
CA ALA A 89 -1.68 -17.65 -7.78
C ALA A 89 -1.67 -16.90 -9.14
N PRO A 90 -0.57 -16.22 -9.49
CA PRO A 90 0.67 -16.04 -8.72
C PRO A 90 0.54 -14.98 -7.61
N TYR A 91 1.40 -15.09 -6.57
CA TYR A 91 1.39 -14.18 -5.41
C TYR A 91 2.58 -13.22 -5.40
N TYR A 92 3.46 -13.31 -6.36
CA TYR A 92 4.57 -12.40 -6.60
C TYR A 92 4.19 -11.45 -7.73
N GLN A 93 4.26 -10.15 -7.51
CA GLN A 93 3.86 -9.17 -8.52
C GLN A 93 4.72 -9.22 -9.77
N SER A 94 5.99 -9.58 -9.65
CA SER A 94 6.89 -9.80 -10.78
C SER A 94 6.40 -10.89 -11.75
N GLU A 95 5.57 -11.82 -11.30
CA GLU A 95 4.99 -12.91 -12.09
C GLU A 95 3.63 -12.54 -12.71
N CYS A 96 3.05 -11.37 -12.39
CA CYS A 96 1.70 -10.97 -12.77
C CYS A 96 1.64 -10.05 -14.02
N GLY A 97 2.73 -9.94 -14.79
CA GLY A 97 2.83 -9.00 -15.91
C GLY A 97 1.66 -9.08 -16.92
N ASP A 98 1.26 -10.29 -17.33
CA ASP A 98 0.17 -10.48 -18.29
C ASP A 98 -1.18 -10.08 -17.71
N ILE A 99 -1.40 -10.29 -16.42
CA ILE A 99 -2.63 -9.92 -15.71
C ILE A 99 -2.77 -8.38 -15.69
N TYR A 100 -1.68 -7.67 -15.39
CA TYR A 100 -1.66 -6.22 -15.42
C TYR A 100 -1.80 -5.67 -16.85
N ALA A 101 -1.19 -6.33 -17.84
CA ALA A 101 -1.30 -5.95 -19.24
C ALA A 101 -2.76 -6.04 -19.76
N GLU A 102 -3.54 -7.01 -19.30
CA GLU A 102 -4.97 -7.11 -19.65
C GLU A 102 -5.76 -5.92 -19.08
N SER A 103 -5.53 -5.59 -17.81
CA SER A 103 -6.19 -4.44 -17.15
C SER A 103 -5.77 -3.11 -17.77
N TYR A 104 -4.49 -2.96 -18.11
CA TYR A 104 -3.97 -1.80 -18.82
C TYR A 104 -4.62 -1.63 -20.20
N ARG A 105 -4.72 -2.72 -20.99
CA ARG A 105 -5.36 -2.68 -22.33
C ARG A 105 -6.83 -2.24 -22.27
N LYS A 106 -7.59 -2.63 -21.24
CA LYS A 106 -8.97 -2.17 -21.04
C LYS A 106 -9.05 -0.65 -20.87
N LEU A 107 -8.10 -0.05 -20.16
CA LEU A 107 -8.03 1.42 -19.97
C LEU A 107 -7.55 2.12 -21.26
N GLU A 108 -6.57 1.56 -21.93
CA GLU A 108 -6.02 2.08 -23.20
C GLU A 108 -7.07 2.10 -24.31
N GLN A 109 -7.83 1.01 -24.50
CA GLN A 109 -8.92 0.91 -25.49
C GLN A 109 -10.05 1.93 -25.24
N ARG A 110 -10.21 2.41 -24.02
CA ARG A 110 -11.15 3.48 -23.67
C ARG A 110 -10.58 4.89 -23.89
N GLY A 111 -9.37 5.01 -24.44
CA GLY A 111 -8.70 6.28 -24.66
C GLY A 111 -8.31 7.02 -23.38
N LEU A 112 -8.20 6.31 -22.24
CA LEU A 112 -7.89 6.92 -20.94
C LEU A 112 -6.39 6.98 -20.65
N VAL A 113 -5.55 6.43 -21.53
CA VAL A 113 -4.11 6.30 -21.32
C VAL A 113 -3.36 7.08 -22.39
N TYR A 114 -2.31 7.77 -22.01
CA TYR A 114 -1.46 8.51 -22.92
C TYR A 114 0.03 8.39 -22.58
N PRO A 115 0.93 8.53 -23.58
CA PRO A 115 2.37 8.46 -23.35
C PRO A 115 2.90 9.75 -22.70
N CYS A 116 3.79 9.60 -21.72
CA CYS A 116 4.45 10.69 -21.03
C CYS A 116 5.98 10.58 -21.19
N PHE A 117 6.61 11.63 -21.65
CA PHE A 117 8.04 11.72 -21.92
C PHE A 117 8.81 12.57 -20.89
N CYS A 118 8.15 13.09 -19.86
CA CYS A 118 8.78 13.92 -18.84
C CYS A 118 9.84 13.14 -18.04
N SER A 119 10.95 13.79 -17.73
CA SER A 119 11.93 13.30 -16.77
C SER A 119 11.54 13.68 -15.34
N ARG A 120 12.12 13.02 -14.33
CA ARG A 120 11.93 13.40 -12.93
C ARG A 120 12.36 14.84 -12.66
N SER A 121 13.50 15.26 -13.23
CA SER A 121 13.99 16.64 -13.08
C SER A 121 13.02 17.67 -13.65
N GLN A 122 12.40 17.40 -14.79
CA GLN A 122 11.39 18.29 -15.38
C GLN A 122 10.13 18.41 -14.51
N LEU A 123 9.73 17.33 -13.83
CA LEU A 123 8.59 17.36 -12.94
C LEU A 123 8.88 18.17 -11.66
N HIS A 124 10.09 18.07 -11.12
CA HIS A 124 10.51 18.82 -9.93
C HIS A 124 10.87 20.31 -10.24
N ALA A 125 11.33 20.62 -11.44
CA ALA A 125 11.66 21.99 -11.85
C ALA A 125 10.43 22.86 -12.17
N ALA A 126 9.31 22.25 -12.59
CA ALA A 126 8.05 22.95 -12.62
C ALA A 126 7.64 23.23 -11.17
N SER A 127 7.18 24.45 -10.87
CA SER A 127 6.57 24.81 -9.57
C SER A 127 5.23 24.07 -9.38
N ALA A 128 5.25 22.76 -9.57
CA ALA A 128 4.08 21.92 -9.46
C ALA A 128 3.70 21.78 -7.98
N PRO A 129 2.42 21.85 -7.63
CA PRO A 129 1.96 21.55 -6.27
C PRO A 129 2.37 20.13 -5.88
N HIS A 130 2.57 19.92 -4.58
CA HIS A 130 2.87 18.61 -4.02
C HIS A 130 1.62 18.01 -3.41
N THR A 131 1.49 16.68 -3.50
CA THR A 131 0.48 15.92 -2.74
C THR A 131 0.81 15.95 -1.25
N SER A 132 -0.14 15.57 -0.41
CA SER A 132 0.06 15.49 1.06
C SER A 132 1.20 14.55 1.46
N ASP A 133 1.56 13.57 0.60
CA ASP A 133 2.70 12.67 0.77
C ASP A 133 4.02 13.21 0.18
N GLY A 134 4.05 14.48 -0.27
CA GLY A 134 5.21 15.14 -0.84
C GLY A 134 5.52 14.77 -2.29
N ASN A 135 4.66 14.01 -2.96
CA ASN A 135 4.81 13.72 -4.37
C ASN A 135 4.40 14.92 -5.24
N VAL A 136 5.05 15.08 -6.39
CA VAL A 136 4.74 16.14 -7.35
C VAL A 136 3.44 15.80 -8.08
N ILE A 137 2.46 16.71 -8.04
CA ILE A 137 1.25 16.60 -8.85
C ILE A 137 1.60 16.88 -10.30
N TYR A 138 1.31 15.93 -11.18
CA TYR A 138 1.65 16.06 -12.59
C TYR A 138 0.79 17.11 -13.30
N PRO A 139 1.39 18.13 -13.96
CA PRO A 139 0.65 19.24 -14.56
C PRO A 139 -0.01 18.90 -15.92
N GLY A 140 0.04 17.63 -16.36
CA GLY A 140 -0.57 17.25 -17.65
C GLY A 140 0.23 17.57 -18.91
N THR A 141 1.51 17.90 -18.80
CA THR A 141 2.38 18.39 -19.93
C THR A 141 2.30 17.55 -21.20
N CYS A 142 2.14 16.22 -21.10
CA CYS A 142 2.06 15.33 -22.27
C CYS A 142 0.63 14.93 -22.64
N ARG A 143 -0.39 15.43 -21.93
CA ARG A 143 -1.79 14.98 -22.08
C ARG A 143 -2.40 15.35 -23.44
N GLY A 144 -1.93 16.43 -24.06
CA GLY A 144 -2.48 16.94 -25.32
C GLY A 144 -1.53 16.84 -26.51
N LEU A 145 -0.50 15.97 -26.45
CA LEU A 145 0.43 15.80 -27.56
C LEU A 145 -0.26 15.21 -28.78
N THR A 146 0.06 15.77 -29.98
CA THR A 146 -0.42 15.21 -31.25
C THR A 146 0.31 13.89 -31.59
N PRO A 147 -0.24 13.06 -32.48
CA PRO A 147 0.43 11.84 -32.94
C PRO A 147 1.84 12.11 -33.48
N GLU A 148 2.05 13.22 -34.23
CA GLU A 148 3.32 13.61 -34.80
C GLU A 148 4.34 13.95 -33.70
N GLU A 149 3.92 14.72 -32.69
CA GLU A 149 4.75 15.04 -31.52
C GLU A 149 5.13 13.80 -30.72
N ILE A 150 4.20 12.86 -30.57
CA ILE A 150 4.46 11.59 -29.89
C ILE A 150 5.52 10.79 -30.65
N GLU A 151 5.42 10.66 -31.97
CA GLU A 151 6.40 9.93 -32.77
C GLU A 151 7.79 10.59 -32.73
N GLU A 152 7.87 11.91 -32.82
CA GLU A 152 9.15 12.63 -32.67
C GLU A 152 9.80 12.44 -31.29
N LYS A 153 8.99 12.41 -30.22
CA LYS A 153 9.47 12.15 -28.85
C LYS A 153 9.90 10.70 -28.66
N ARG A 154 9.20 9.74 -29.28
CA ARG A 154 9.53 8.30 -29.25
C ARG A 154 10.89 8.00 -29.84
N LYS A 155 11.31 8.72 -30.89
CA LYS A 155 12.65 8.58 -31.47
C LYS A 155 13.77 8.89 -30.46
N LYS A 156 13.47 9.70 -29.44
CA LYS A 156 14.45 10.18 -28.46
C LYS A 156 14.39 9.42 -27.15
N LYS A 157 13.20 8.95 -26.73
CA LYS A 157 12.99 8.33 -25.43
C LYS A 157 11.75 7.45 -25.43
N ALA A 158 11.85 6.28 -24.80
CA ALA A 158 10.69 5.45 -24.49
C ALA A 158 9.74 6.17 -23.52
N PRO A 159 8.43 6.17 -23.77
CA PRO A 159 7.45 6.80 -22.88
C PRO A 159 7.13 5.94 -21.68
N ALA A 160 6.84 6.59 -20.55
CA ALA A 160 5.95 6.02 -19.55
C ALA A 160 4.50 6.28 -19.95
N TYR A 161 3.54 5.58 -19.32
CA TYR A 161 2.13 5.74 -19.63
C TYR A 161 1.35 6.18 -18.41
N ARG A 162 0.51 7.22 -18.58
CA ARG A 162 -0.31 7.79 -17.51
C ARG A 162 -1.78 7.57 -17.76
N LEU A 163 -2.53 7.42 -16.67
CA LEU A 163 -3.99 7.49 -16.67
C LEU A 163 -4.43 8.95 -16.60
N MET A 164 -5.33 9.35 -17.48
CA MET A 164 -6.04 10.62 -17.38
C MET A 164 -7.05 10.59 -16.25
N VAL A 165 -7.02 11.62 -15.41
CA VAL A 165 -8.02 11.78 -14.34
C VAL A 165 -8.94 12.97 -14.62
N PRO A 166 -10.23 12.91 -14.22
CA PRO A 166 -11.16 14.01 -14.31
C PRO A 166 -10.98 15.01 -13.15
N ASP A 167 -11.48 16.24 -13.30
CA ASP A 167 -11.68 17.17 -12.18
C ASP A 167 -12.91 16.71 -11.38
N GLU A 168 -12.71 15.71 -10.54
CA GLU A 168 -13.77 15.06 -9.75
C GLU A 168 -13.27 14.76 -8.34
N ALA A 169 -14.10 15.06 -7.34
CA ALA A 169 -13.84 14.71 -5.96
C ALA A 169 -14.33 13.28 -5.65
N ILE A 170 -13.46 12.50 -5.02
CA ILE A 170 -13.78 11.18 -4.46
C ILE A 170 -13.80 11.30 -2.94
N THR A 171 -14.94 10.94 -2.34
CA THR A 171 -15.09 10.84 -0.89
C THR A 171 -15.15 9.39 -0.47
N PHE A 172 -14.39 9.03 0.56
CA PHE A 172 -14.39 7.71 1.17
C PHE A 172 -14.28 7.81 2.68
N THR A 173 -14.74 6.76 3.37
CA THR A 173 -14.59 6.65 4.83
C THR A 173 -13.54 5.59 5.13
N ASP A 174 -12.50 6.02 5.82
CA ASP A 174 -11.42 5.15 6.31
C ASP A 174 -11.75 4.61 7.69
N GLY A 175 -11.43 3.33 7.93
CA GLY A 175 -11.77 2.64 9.17
C GLY A 175 -11.04 3.20 10.41
N CYS A 176 -9.87 3.84 10.23
CA CYS A 176 -9.11 4.45 11.32
C CYS A 176 -9.15 5.99 11.24
N MET A 177 -8.84 6.55 10.07
CA MET A 177 -8.62 7.99 9.90
C MET A 177 -9.91 8.79 9.67
N GLY A 178 -11.07 8.13 9.46
CA GLY A 178 -12.35 8.80 9.24
C GLY A 178 -12.59 9.17 7.78
N THR A 179 -13.40 10.20 7.55
CA THR A 179 -13.82 10.59 6.19
C THR A 179 -12.81 11.50 5.52
N HIS A 180 -12.43 11.16 4.29
CA HIS A 180 -11.51 11.93 3.45
C HIS A 180 -12.15 12.23 2.11
N THR A 181 -11.80 13.38 1.55
CA THR A 181 -12.22 13.82 0.21
C THR A 181 -10.98 14.33 -0.53
N GLU A 182 -10.72 13.78 -1.71
CA GLU A 182 -9.63 14.22 -2.58
C GLU A 182 -10.15 14.46 -4.00
N ASN A 183 -9.72 15.57 -4.61
CA ASN A 183 -10.00 15.83 -6.01
C ASN A 183 -8.92 15.17 -6.88
N LEU A 184 -9.33 14.29 -7.79
CA LEU A 184 -8.41 13.50 -8.61
C LEU A 184 -7.44 14.37 -9.43
N LEU A 185 -7.91 15.46 -10.02
CA LEU A 185 -7.05 16.31 -10.85
C LEU A 185 -6.16 17.24 -10.02
N ARG A 186 -6.72 17.87 -8.98
CA ARG A 186 -6.06 18.92 -8.21
C ARG A 186 -5.12 18.37 -7.15
N ASP A 187 -5.54 17.26 -6.50
CA ASP A 187 -4.79 16.69 -5.36
C ASP A 187 -3.93 15.49 -5.78
N CYS A 188 -4.30 14.79 -6.87
CA CYS A 188 -3.60 13.59 -7.34
C CYS A 188 -2.84 13.80 -8.66
N GLY A 189 -3.46 14.46 -9.64
CA GLY A 189 -2.98 14.55 -11.01
C GLY A 189 -2.99 13.21 -11.75
N ASP A 190 -2.69 13.26 -13.07
CA ASP A 190 -2.55 12.06 -13.88
C ASP A 190 -1.37 11.22 -13.39
N PHE A 191 -1.59 9.94 -13.14
CA PHE A 191 -0.59 9.07 -12.52
C PHE A 191 -0.15 7.92 -13.42
N TYR A 192 1.01 7.35 -13.14
CA TYR A 192 1.57 6.26 -13.92
C TYR A 192 0.77 4.97 -13.78
N LEU A 193 0.54 4.31 -14.94
CA LEU A 193 0.09 2.91 -15.04
C LEU A 193 1.24 1.99 -15.44
N ARG A 194 2.19 2.52 -16.26
CA ARG A 194 3.34 1.76 -16.74
C ARG A 194 4.55 2.67 -16.86
N ARG A 195 5.69 2.22 -16.40
CA ARG A 195 6.98 2.91 -16.48
C ARG A 195 7.57 2.79 -17.89
N ALA A 196 8.56 3.62 -18.20
CA ALA A 196 9.26 3.60 -19.49
C ALA A 196 10.07 2.31 -19.73
N ASP A 197 10.49 1.63 -18.67
CA ASP A 197 11.15 0.33 -18.70
C ASP A 197 10.17 -0.86 -18.87
N GLY A 198 8.88 -0.56 -18.99
CA GLY A 198 7.83 -1.55 -19.21
C GLY A 198 7.18 -2.11 -17.94
N VAL A 199 7.73 -1.84 -16.76
CA VAL A 199 7.18 -2.29 -15.47
C VAL A 199 5.86 -1.56 -15.19
N PHE A 200 4.84 -2.31 -14.76
CA PHE A 200 3.58 -1.72 -14.34
C PHE A 200 3.72 -0.98 -13.01
N ALA A 201 2.98 0.11 -12.86
CA ALA A 201 3.08 0.95 -11.67
C ALA A 201 2.24 0.39 -10.51
N TYR A 202 2.68 0.69 -9.29
CA TYR A 202 2.06 0.27 -8.03
C TYR A 202 0.53 0.45 -8.01
N GLN A 203 0.02 1.62 -8.45
CA GLN A 203 -1.41 1.93 -8.39
C GLN A 203 -2.27 0.94 -9.20
N LEU A 204 -1.79 0.50 -10.36
CA LEU A 204 -2.50 -0.50 -11.18
C LEU A 204 -2.35 -1.89 -10.57
N ALA A 205 -1.14 -2.29 -10.22
CA ALA A 205 -0.84 -3.62 -9.73
C ALA A 205 -1.62 -3.95 -8.45
N VAL A 206 -1.61 -3.05 -7.45
CA VAL A 206 -2.29 -3.28 -6.17
C VAL A 206 -3.81 -3.41 -6.33
N VAL A 207 -4.43 -2.60 -7.19
CA VAL A 207 -5.89 -2.66 -7.46
C VAL A 207 -6.29 -3.98 -8.12
N VAL A 208 -5.51 -4.39 -9.12
CA VAL A 208 -5.78 -5.64 -9.85
C VAL A 208 -5.58 -6.85 -8.93
N ASP A 209 -4.51 -6.85 -8.13
CA ASP A 209 -4.21 -7.95 -7.21
C ASP A 209 -5.21 -8.05 -6.06
N ASP A 210 -5.55 -6.94 -5.42
CA ASP A 210 -6.55 -6.95 -4.34
C ASP A 210 -7.89 -7.48 -4.85
N ALA A 211 -8.30 -7.09 -6.07
CA ALA A 211 -9.55 -7.57 -6.66
C ALA A 211 -9.50 -9.07 -7.00
N ARG A 212 -8.45 -9.57 -7.66
CA ARG A 212 -8.35 -10.98 -8.07
C ARG A 212 -8.15 -11.93 -6.90
N MET A 213 -7.49 -11.48 -5.83
CA MET A 213 -7.31 -12.23 -4.59
C MET A 213 -8.52 -12.15 -3.65
N GLY A 214 -9.59 -11.45 -4.04
CA GLY A 214 -10.79 -11.31 -3.25
C GLY A 214 -10.59 -10.54 -1.94
N VAL A 215 -9.60 -9.64 -1.89
CA VAL A 215 -9.36 -8.77 -0.73
C VAL A 215 -10.56 -7.86 -0.51
N THR A 216 -11.06 -7.84 0.71
CA THR A 216 -12.21 -7.02 1.11
C THR A 216 -11.84 -5.94 2.12
N GLU A 217 -10.64 -6.03 2.71
CA GLU A 217 -10.12 -5.04 3.64
C GLU A 217 -8.63 -4.80 3.42
N VAL A 218 -8.26 -3.54 3.25
CA VAL A 218 -6.89 -3.07 3.07
C VAL A 218 -6.47 -2.27 4.29
N VAL A 219 -5.60 -2.84 5.12
CA VAL A 219 -4.91 -2.12 6.18
C VAL A 219 -3.48 -1.81 5.73
N ARG A 220 -3.06 -0.55 5.90
CA ARG A 220 -1.71 -0.08 5.49
C ARG A 220 -1.35 1.22 6.21
N GLY A 221 -0.11 1.68 6.07
CA GLY A 221 0.36 2.92 6.69
C GLY A 221 -0.34 4.18 6.17
N ALA A 222 -0.49 5.19 7.03
CA ALA A 222 -1.15 6.46 6.71
C ALA A 222 -0.45 7.26 5.61
N ASP A 223 0.83 6.99 5.34
CA ASP A 223 1.57 7.56 4.21
C ASP A 223 1.00 7.16 2.83
N LEU A 224 0.17 6.12 2.77
CA LEU A 224 -0.54 5.71 1.56
C LEU A 224 -1.99 6.19 1.48
N LEU A 225 -2.46 7.02 2.43
CA LEU A 225 -3.83 7.53 2.46
C LEU A 225 -4.19 8.26 1.17
N SER A 226 -3.29 9.13 0.68
CA SER A 226 -3.45 9.88 -0.58
C SER A 226 -3.50 9.00 -1.85
N SER A 227 -3.12 7.73 -1.76
CA SER A 227 -3.27 6.78 -2.88
C SER A 227 -4.68 6.24 -3.02
N THR A 228 -5.52 6.37 -2.00
CA THR A 228 -6.83 5.70 -1.94
C THR A 228 -7.80 6.22 -3.00
N ALA A 229 -7.89 7.54 -3.18
CA ALA A 229 -8.77 8.13 -4.21
C ALA A 229 -8.39 7.66 -5.63
N ARG A 230 -7.08 7.58 -5.95
CA ARG A 230 -6.57 7.05 -7.24
C ARG A 230 -6.95 5.59 -7.44
N GLN A 231 -6.84 4.79 -6.40
CA GLN A 231 -7.18 3.36 -6.44
C GLN A 231 -8.69 3.15 -6.55
N LEU A 232 -9.51 3.89 -5.81
CA LEU A 232 -10.97 3.86 -5.95
C LEU A 232 -11.41 4.25 -7.36
N TYR A 233 -10.73 5.23 -7.98
CA TYR A 233 -10.97 5.57 -9.38
C TYR A 233 -10.63 4.42 -10.32
N LEU A 234 -9.50 3.72 -10.12
CA LEU A 234 -9.14 2.54 -10.91
C LEU A 234 -10.12 1.39 -10.72
N TYR A 235 -10.56 1.10 -9.48
CA TYR A 235 -11.62 0.10 -9.22
C TYR A 235 -12.87 0.40 -10.05
N ARG A 236 -13.32 1.66 -10.05
CA ARG A 236 -14.48 2.12 -10.82
C ARG A 236 -14.26 1.95 -12.33
N LEU A 237 -13.12 2.36 -12.86
CA LEU A 237 -12.80 2.25 -14.28
C LEU A 237 -12.72 0.80 -14.78
N LEU A 238 -12.20 -0.09 -13.95
CA LEU A 238 -12.05 -1.51 -14.29
C LEU A 238 -13.30 -2.33 -13.96
N GLY A 239 -14.34 -1.73 -13.36
CA GLY A 239 -15.56 -2.44 -12.95
C GLY A 239 -15.33 -3.42 -11.80
N LEU A 240 -14.29 -3.17 -10.97
CA LEU A 240 -13.92 -4.01 -9.84
C LEU A 240 -14.57 -3.52 -8.55
N GLN A 241 -14.80 -4.42 -7.60
CA GLN A 241 -15.33 -4.05 -6.28
C GLN A 241 -14.19 -3.59 -5.36
N PRO A 242 -14.23 -2.36 -4.83
CA PRO A 242 -13.20 -1.88 -3.93
C PRO A 242 -13.29 -2.55 -2.55
N PRO A 243 -12.15 -2.74 -1.86
CA PRO A 243 -12.11 -3.12 -0.47
C PRO A 243 -12.48 -1.94 0.44
N ARG A 244 -12.71 -2.22 1.72
CA ARG A 244 -12.65 -1.19 2.78
C ARG A 244 -11.20 -0.85 3.04
N PHE A 245 -10.93 0.39 3.41
CA PHE A 245 -9.59 0.87 3.75
C PHE A 245 -9.53 1.24 5.23
N ALA A 246 -8.41 0.95 5.88
CA ALA A 246 -8.04 1.47 7.19
C ALA A 246 -6.55 1.80 7.18
N HIS A 247 -6.22 3.06 7.42
CA HIS A 247 -4.83 3.52 7.44
C HIS A 247 -4.37 3.67 8.88
N CYS A 248 -3.33 2.91 9.24
CA CYS A 248 -2.75 3.00 10.58
C CYS A 248 -1.76 4.17 10.66
N PRO A 249 -1.72 4.89 11.81
CA PRO A 249 -0.73 5.93 12.06
C PRO A 249 0.68 5.38 11.96
N LEU A 250 1.61 6.23 11.51
CA LEU A 250 3.02 5.85 11.41
C LEU A 250 3.67 5.84 12.80
N LEU A 251 4.62 4.94 12.99
CA LEU A 251 5.53 5.00 14.12
C LEU A 251 6.68 5.94 13.78
N LEU A 252 6.94 6.87 14.66
CA LEU A 252 8.03 7.84 14.60
C LEU A 252 9.03 7.55 15.70
N ALA A 253 10.28 7.96 15.51
CA ALA A 253 11.27 8.00 16.58
C ALA A 253 10.84 8.99 17.69
N ALA A 254 11.44 8.92 18.85
CA ALA A 254 11.13 9.80 19.98
C ALA A 254 11.26 11.30 19.64
N ASP A 255 12.13 11.64 18.69
CA ASP A 255 12.34 13.00 18.18
C ASP A 255 11.37 13.42 17.05
N GLY A 256 10.37 12.59 16.73
CA GLY A 256 9.36 12.84 15.69
C GLY A 256 9.80 12.53 14.26
N ARG A 257 11.02 12.04 14.03
CA ARG A 257 11.45 11.61 12.69
C ARG A 257 10.79 10.30 12.29
N ARG A 258 10.59 10.10 10.98
CA ARG A 258 10.21 8.79 10.44
C ARG A 258 11.28 7.76 10.80
N LEU A 259 10.84 6.58 11.23
CA LEU A 259 11.72 5.43 11.40
C LEU A 259 12.35 5.10 10.06
N SER A 260 13.66 5.05 9.99
CA SER A 260 14.40 4.79 8.75
C SER A 260 15.26 3.53 8.87
N LYS A 261 15.62 2.95 7.71
CA LYS A 261 16.58 1.83 7.66
C LYS A 261 17.96 2.18 8.23
N ARG A 262 18.25 3.49 8.44
CA ARG A 262 19.51 3.98 9.04
C ARG A 262 19.48 3.87 10.57
N ASP A 263 18.29 3.82 11.17
CA ASP A 263 18.10 3.56 12.59
C ASP A 263 18.22 2.03 12.80
N GLY A 264 19.42 1.48 12.56
CA GLY A 264 19.70 0.04 12.45
C GLY A 264 19.20 -0.82 13.62
N ASP A 265 18.90 -0.21 14.76
CA ASP A 265 18.37 -0.89 15.95
C ASP A 265 16.90 -1.34 15.83
N GLN A 266 16.17 -0.90 14.80
CA GLN A 266 14.73 -1.16 14.66
C GLN A 266 14.38 -2.18 13.54
N SER A 267 15.37 -2.84 12.95
CA SER A 267 15.12 -4.02 12.11
C SER A 267 14.70 -5.20 12.99
N LEU A 268 13.81 -6.05 12.46
CA LEU A 268 13.38 -7.23 13.22
C LEU A 268 14.57 -8.12 13.61
N GLU A 269 15.60 -8.21 12.78
CA GLU A 269 16.82 -8.95 13.10
C GLU A 269 17.46 -8.49 14.41
N ASN A 270 17.62 -7.18 14.59
CA ASN A 270 18.18 -6.59 15.80
C ASN A 270 17.22 -6.70 17.00
N LEU A 271 15.92 -6.56 16.75
CA LEU A 271 14.91 -6.71 17.80
C LEU A 271 14.86 -8.16 18.33
N ARG A 272 14.98 -9.17 17.46
CA ARG A 272 15.04 -10.59 17.86
C ARG A 272 16.25 -10.96 18.73
N ALA A 273 17.33 -10.19 18.64
CA ALA A 273 18.49 -10.38 19.52
C ALA A 273 18.23 -9.88 20.95
N LYS A 274 17.27 -8.96 21.13
CA LYS A 274 16.97 -8.30 22.40
C LYS A 274 15.66 -8.78 23.04
N TYR A 275 14.68 -9.17 22.21
CA TYR A 275 13.29 -9.44 22.64
C TYR A 275 12.75 -10.73 22.04
N THR A 276 11.84 -11.36 22.77
CA THR A 276 11.00 -12.44 22.26
C THR A 276 9.86 -11.90 21.40
N ALA A 277 9.23 -12.75 20.59
CA ALA A 277 8.09 -12.34 19.75
C ALA A 277 6.93 -11.76 20.60
N PRO A 278 6.49 -12.38 21.73
CA PRO A 278 5.45 -11.80 22.57
C PRO A 278 5.82 -10.42 23.16
N GLU A 279 7.09 -10.16 23.48
CA GLU A 279 7.53 -8.84 23.95
C GLU A 279 7.41 -7.79 22.87
N ILE A 280 7.82 -8.08 21.63
CA ILE A 280 7.68 -7.17 20.49
C ILE A 280 6.19 -6.89 20.22
N ILE A 281 5.36 -7.91 20.16
CA ILE A 281 3.91 -7.76 19.93
C ILE A 281 3.28 -6.92 21.06
N GLY A 282 3.62 -7.20 22.31
CA GLY A 282 3.11 -6.43 23.45
C GLY A 282 3.52 -4.96 23.43
N LYS A 283 4.78 -4.66 23.07
CA LYS A 283 5.26 -3.27 22.91
C LYS A 283 4.55 -2.54 21.76
N LEU A 284 4.32 -3.22 20.64
CA LEU A 284 3.53 -2.66 19.52
C LEU A 284 2.08 -2.43 19.93
N ALA A 285 1.45 -3.38 20.61
CA ALA A 285 0.09 -3.25 21.12
C ALA A 285 -0.05 -2.06 22.07
N PHE A 286 0.90 -1.86 22.96
CA PHE A 286 0.96 -0.70 23.84
C PHE A 286 1.09 0.62 23.05
N ALA A 287 2.01 0.70 22.09
CA ALA A 287 2.19 1.89 21.27
C ALA A 287 0.91 2.30 20.52
N TYR A 288 0.12 1.32 20.06
CA TYR A 288 -1.16 1.56 19.39
C TYR A 288 -2.38 1.64 20.34
N GLY A 289 -2.18 1.72 21.66
CA GLY A 289 -3.26 1.89 22.62
C GLY A 289 -4.16 0.65 22.78
N LEU A 290 -3.72 -0.52 22.32
CA LEU A 290 -4.49 -1.77 22.44
C LEU A 290 -4.37 -2.41 23.82
N GLN A 291 -3.36 -2.00 24.60
CA GLN A 291 -3.19 -2.39 26.02
C GLN A 291 -2.52 -1.25 26.81
N PRO A 292 -2.70 -1.22 28.14
CA PRO A 292 -2.22 -0.11 28.97
C PRO A 292 -0.72 -0.14 29.29
N GLU A 293 -0.06 -1.29 29.16
CA GLU A 293 1.35 -1.51 29.51
C GLU A 293 2.06 -2.33 28.42
N PRO A 294 3.38 -2.20 28.24
CA PRO A 294 4.14 -2.95 27.22
C PRO A 294 4.41 -4.42 27.65
N ALA A 295 3.41 -5.09 28.25
CA ALA A 295 3.52 -6.47 28.69
C ALA A 295 3.52 -7.44 27.49
N PRO A 296 4.24 -8.58 27.57
CA PRO A 296 4.29 -9.57 26.49
C PRO A 296 2.89 -10.11 26.14
N ARG A 297 2.55 -10.18 24.87
CA ARG A 297 1.27 -10.70 24.33
C ARG A 297 1.50 -11.45 23.03
N THR A 298 0.66 -12.43 22.74
CA THR A 298 0.61 -13.02 21.39
C THR A 298 -0.44 -12.30 20.54
N PRO A 299 -0.33 -12.33 19.20
CA PRO A 299 -1.35 -11.71 18.33
C PRO A 299 -2.76 -12.24 18.64
N GLU A 300 -2.92 -13.55 18.84
CA GLU A 300 -4.21 -14.18 19.12
C GLU A 300 -4.85 -13.65 20.41
N SER A 301 -4.04 -13.38 21.42
CA SER A 301 -4.53 -12.86 22.70
C SER A 301 -5.07 -11.43 22.62
N LEU A 302 -4.74 -10.70 21.56
CA LEU A 302 -5.20 -9.33 21.30
C LEU A 302 -6.50 -9.30 20.47
N VAL A 303 -6.84 -10.39 19.78
CA VAL A 303 -8.01 -10.45 18.88
C VAL A 303 -9.33 -10.07 19.56
N PRO A 304 -9.68 -10.59 20.77
CA PRO A 304 -10.95 -10.26 21.39
C PRO A 304 -11.12 -8.77 21.74
N ASP A 305 -10.01 -8.09 22.00
CA ASP A 305 -9.99 -6.71 22.48
C ASP A 305 -9.76 -5.70 21.37
N PHE A 306 -9.51 -6.14 20.13
CA PHE A 306 -9.17 -5.26 19.02
C PHE A 306 -10.37 -4.45 18.56
N ALA A 307 -10.17 -3.13 18.48
CA ALA A 307 -11.12 -2.21 17.85
C ALA A 307 -10.36 -1.01 17.29
N TRP A 308 -10.67 -0.59 16.06
CA TRP A 308 -10.09 0.61 15.45
C TRP A 308 -10.29 1.89 16.27
N ALA A 309 -11.35 1.94 17.08
CA ALA A 309 -11.61 3.08 17.98
C ALA A 309 -10.54 3.27 19.07
N LYS A 310 -9.75 2.26 19.38
CA LYS A 310 -8.64 2.33 20.34
C LYS A 310 -7.36 2.83 19.70
N VAL A 311 -7.20 2.66 18.39
CA VAL A 311 -5.99 3.05 17.65
C VAL A 311 -5.97 4.57 17.49
N PRO A 312 -4.86 5.26 17.85
CA PRO A 312 -4.70 6.70 17.63
C PRO A 312 -4.88 7.07 16.16
N LYS A 313 -5.37 8.28 15.90
CA LYS A 313 -5.51 8.80 14.53
C LYS A 313 -4.30 9.62 14.07
N GLN A 314 -3.39 9.92 14.98
CA GLN A 314 -2.17 10.69 14.70
C GLN A 314 -0.96 9.78 14.74
N ASP A 315 0.09 10.15 14.02
CA ASP A 315 1.37 9.45 14.07
C ASP A 315 1.89 9.36 15.52
N ILE A 316 2.53 8.26 15.85
CA ILE A 316 2.88 7.86 17.21
C ILE A 316 4.39 8.01 17.40
N CYS A 317 4.81 8.97 18.21
CA CYS A 317 6.19 9.03 18.68
C CYS A 317 6.42 7.91 19.70
N LEU A 318 7.35 7.01 19.41
CA LEU A 318 7.71 5.93 20.34
C LEU A 318 8.38 6.49 21.59
N PRO A 319 7.97 6.07 22.79
CA PRO A 319 8.66 6.43 24.01
C PRO A 319 10.15 5.99 23.98
N GLU A 320 11.04 6.81 24.53
CA GLU A 320 12.44 6.41 24.70
C GLU A 320 12.54 5.10 25.50
N GLY A 321 13.38 4.17 24.99
CA GLY A 321 13.60 2.89 25.64
C GLY A 321 12.46 1.88 25.52
N LEU A 322 11.44 2.14 24.73
CA LEU A 322 10.41 1.14 24.48
C LEU A 322 10.97 -0.08 23.72
N PHE A 323 11.91 0.14 22.76
CA PHE A 323 12.59 -0.90 21.97
C PHE A 323 14.10 -0.81 22.07
#